data_7b0c68e2c4685bc0150ed97d64545e00
#
_entry.id   7b0c68e2c4685bc0150ed97d64545e00
#
_cell.length_a   1.000
_cell.length_b   1.000
_cell.length_c   1.000
_cell.angle_alpha   90.00
_cell.angle_beta   90.00
_cell.angle_gamma   90.00
#
_symmetry.space_group_name_H-M   'P 1'
#
loop_
_entity.id
_entity.type
_entity.pdbx_description
1 polymer ?
#
loop_
_entity_poly.entity_id
_entity_poly.type
_entity_poly.pdbx_seq_one_letter_code
_entity_poly.pdbx_strand_id
1 'polypeptide(L)'
;RVGRACHGVGGVPRGVLLPSHRQDLVACAAVTASMRAGEVEETFYPRNPLDVLAQQVVAIVSVEPIAVDELFDRVRRAAPFADLPRAAFEGVLDMLSGRYPSDDFAELRPRITWDRVAGRLEPRQGSHRLAVTNGGTIPDRGLYGVFLAPGEGGAPGRRVGELDEEMVFELREGEVFLLGASSWRVERITQEQVLVLPAAGQPGKMPFWHGDRPGRAKALGVRIGELVRHVAGGGSGAAELRDVNALDARAADALLEYVRGQVQVTGEVPSDRAVVIERFVDEVGDWRVVVMCPFGTRVLAPWAIAVTARLREIYVEVDVHYTDDGIAFRIPACDEPPPPEVFLPSPDEITAQVTSALHGTALFAARFRECAARALLLPRRDPRRRTPLWAQRKRAGDLLAVASRHPEFPIVLEAYRECLRDAFDLPGLVGVLRDVAARRIRVTTVDTRIPSPFASSVLFAFVASFIYEGDAPPAERRAQALTIDLDRLRELLGEAELRRLLDADVIVEHERGLQRLAHPVKHADGVHDALLAVGDLSLDELRQRCEPPEEAAGWTRDLVRSRRIVPLRIAGSERFVAVEDAARFRDALGTALPRGLPPALLEPPPDPLRSLVTRYGRTHAPFVAADVAD
;
A
#
# COMPACT_ATOMS: atom_id res chain seq x y z
N ARG A 1 -9.77 12.48 20.84
CA ARG A 1 -10.03 13.94 20.93
C ARG A 1 -11.22 14.26 21.81
N VAL A 2 -12.30 13.45 21.79
CA VAL A 2 -13.48 13.66 22.67
C VAL A 2 -13.06 13.65 24.13
N GLY A 3 -12.21 12.73 24.57
CA GLY A 3 -11.68 12.66 25.94
C GLY A 3 -10.78 13.84 26.36
N ARG A 4 -10.54 14.80 25.46
CA ARG A 4 -9.85 16.05 25.75
C ARG A 4 -10.74 17.29 25.62
N ALA A 5 -12.04 17.10 25.51
CA ALA A 5 -13.04 18.16 25.52
C ALA A 5 -13.58 18.38 26.94
N CYS A 6 -14.11 19.56 27.22
CA CYS A 6 -14.81 19.88 28.48
C CYS A 6 -13.99 19.56 29.76
N HIS A 7 -12.72 20.00 29.83
CA HIS A 7 -11.86 19.76 31.01
C HIS A 7 -12.22 20.56 32.26
N GLY A 8 -13.36 21.24 32.28
CA GLY A 8 -13.88 21.88 33.51
C GLY A 8 -14.35 20.83 34.54
N VAL A 9 -14.26 21.17 35.82
CA VAL A 9 -14.77 20.30 36.90
C VAL A 9 -16.25 20.02 36.70
N GLY A 10 -16.65 18.74 36.59
CA GLY A 10 -18.00 18.31 36.33
C GLY A 10 -18.47 18.38 34.87
N GLY A 11 -17.58 18.78 33.96
CA GLY A 11 -17.88 18.81 32.53
C GLY A 11 -17.92 17.38 31.93
N VAL A 12 -18.95 17.10 31.12
CA VAL A 12 -19.07 15.82 30.38
C VAL A 12 -18.67 16.05 28.94
N PRO A 13 -17.58 15.39 28.44
CA PRO A 13 -17.17 15.48 27.04
C PRO A 13 -18.29 15.04 26.09
N ARG A 14 -18.54 15.82 25.06
CA ARG A 14 -19.47 15.48 23.97
C ARG A 14 -18.72 15.54 22.64
N GLY A 15 -19.02 14.61 21.75
CA GLY A 15 -18.44 14.56 20.41
C GLY A 15 -19.44 14.01 19.40
N VAL A 16 -19.29 14.44 18.15
CA VAL A 16 -19.99 13.88 17.00
C VAL A 16 -18.95 13.27 16.08
N LEU A 17 -19.15 12.02 15.67
CA LEU A 17 -18.32 11.31 14.70
C LEU A 17 -18.97 11.46 13.33
N LEU A 18 -18.19 11.95 12.36
CA LEU A 18 -18.62 12.10 10.97
C LEU A 18 -17.76 11.14 10.13
N PRO A 19 -18.26 9.93 9.81
CA PRO A 19 -17.55 8.97 8.98
C PRO A 19 -17.44 9.49 7.54
N SER A 20 -16.28 9.30 6.92
CA SER A 20 -16.04 9.68 5.52
C SER A 20 -16.45 8.57 4.55
N HIS A 21 -16.43 7.32 5.00
CA HIS A 21 -16.75 6.13 4.21
C HIS A 21 -17.74 5.22 4.93
N ARG A 22 -18.46 4.38 4.16
CA ARG A 22 -19.43 3.41 4.74
C ARG A 22 -18.75 2.46 5.73
N GLN A 23 -17.51 2.08 5.49
CA GLN A 23 -16.71 1.23 6.37
C GLN A 23 -16.37 1.93 7.70
N ASP A 24 -16.00 3.23 7.63
CA ASP A 24 -15.78 4.05 8.84
C ASP A 24 -17.03 4.12 9.72
N LEU A 25 -18.22 4.10 9.12
CA LEU A 25 -19.47 4.11 9.84
C LEU A 25 -19.62 2.88 10.75
N VAL A 26 -19.25 1.69 10.24
CA VAL A 26 -19.29 0.45 11.04
C VAL A 26 -18.32 0.55 12.23
N ALA A 27 -17.09 1.04 11.96
CA ALA A 27 -16.09 1.23 13.02
C ALA A 27 -16.54 2.27 14.06
N CYS A 28 -17.11 3.40 13.61
CA CYS A 28 -17.65 4.43 14.50
C CYS A 28 -18.81 3.89 15.38
N ALA A 29 -19.70 3.09 14.79
CA ALA A 29 -20.80 2.46 15.51
C ALA A 29 -20.29 1.51 16.61
N ALA A 30 -19.32 0.63 16.28
CA ALA A 30 -18.74 -0.30 17.24
C ALA A 30 -17.99 0.42 18.37
N VAL A 31 -17.12 1.40 18.03
CA VAL A 31 -16.38 2.20 19.02
C VAL A 31 -17.32 2.95 19.96
N THR A 32 -18.41 3.51 19.44
CA THR A 32 -19.38 4.25 20.24
C THR A 32 -20.09 3.32 21.24
N ALA A 33 -20.48 2.13 20.79
CA ALA A 33 -21.09 1.13 21.67
C ALA A 33 -20.12 0.69 22.78
N SER A 34 -18.87 0.35 22.44
CA SER A 34 -17.83 -0.03 23.42
C SER A 34 -17.54 1.10 24.41
N MET A 35 -17.46 2.34 23.94
CA MET A 35 -17.27 3.51 24.81
C MET A 35 -18.43 3.67 25.81
N ARG A 36 -19.68 3.50 25.36
CA ARG A 36 -20.87 3.60 26.22
C ARG A 36 -20.95 2.44 27.21
N ALA A 37 -20.46 1.27 26.85
CA ALA A 37 -20.33 0.11 27.71
C ALA A 37 -19.18 0.23 28.72
N GLY A 38 -18.34 1.26 28.62
CA GLY A 38 -17.16 1.44 29.49
C GLY A 38 -16.04 0.46 29.19
N GLU A 39 -16.04 -0.14 28.01
CA GLU A 39 -14.96 -1.04 27.56
C GLU A 39 -13.72 -0.24 27.17
N VAL A 40 -12.57 -0.62 27.71
CA VAL A 40 -11.28 -0.01 27.44
C VAL A 40 -10.34 -1.08 26.91
N GLU A 41 -9.59 -0.76 25.87
CA GLU A 41 -8.57 -1.66 25.34
C GLU A 41 -7.47 -1.94 26.37
N GLU A 42 -6.95 -3.17 26.34
CA GLU A 42 -5.84 -3.57 27.17
C GLU A 42 -4.59 -2.74 26.83
N THR A 43 -3.93 -2.23 27.87
CA THR A 43 -2.71 -1.42 27.71
C THR A 43 -1.49 -2.32 27.80
N PHE A 44 -0.67 -2.32 26.77
CA PHE A 44 0.59 -3.04 26.72
C PHE A 44 1.75 -2.08 26.91
N TYR A 45 2.79 -2.52 27.60
CA TYR A 45 4.07 -1.83 27.68
C TYR A 45 5.20 -2.76 27.22
N PRO A 46 6.30 -2.22 26.65
CA PRO A 46 7.43 -3.01 26.19
C PRO A 46 8.03 -3.83 27.34
N ARG A 47 8.27 -5.11 27.10
CA ARG A 47 8.95 -5.98 28.06
C ARG A 47 10.37 -6.25 27.59
N ASN A 48 11.32 -6.07 28.53
CA ASN A 48 12.74 -6.24 28.32
C ASN A 48 13.28 -5.49 27.08
N PRO A 49 12.97 -4.17 26.89
CA PRO A 49 13.48 -3.42 25.74
C PRO A 49 15.00 -3.24 25.84
N LEU A 50 15.76 -3.98 25.02
CA LEU A 50 17.23 -4.09 25.15
C LEU A 50 17.95 -2.78 24.78
N ASP A 51 17.38 -1.98 23.93
CA ASP A 51 17.88 -0.67 23.54
C ASP A 51 17.77 0.35 24.69
N VAL A 52 16.61 0.37 25.36
CA VAL A 52 16.40 1.18 26.57
C VAL A 52 17.30 0.68 27.70
N LEU A 53 17.45 -0.64 27.83
CA LEU A 53 18.39 -1.23 28.80
C LEU A 53 19.81 -0.73 28.54
N ALA A 54 20.28 -0.77 27.30
CA ALA A 54 21.60 -0.28 26.93
C ALA A 54 21.80 1.19 27.30
N GLN A 55 20.79 2.03 27.00
CA GLN A 55 20.82 3.45 27.33
C GLN A 55 20.93 3.68 28.85
N GLN A 56 20.10 2.98 29.65
CA GLN A 56 20.07 3.14 31.10
C GLN A 56 21.32 2.57 31.77
N VAL A 57 21.87 1.46 31.29
CA VAL A 57 23.16 0.94 31.76
C VAL A 57 24.26 1.98 31.59
N VAL A 58 24.38 2.58 30.40
CA VAL A 58 25.39 3.65 30.17
C VAL A 58 25.13 4.84 31.07
N ALA A 59 23.87 5.25 31.26
CA ALA A 59 23.53 6.38 32.12
C ALA A 59 23.94 6.13 33.58
N ILE A 60 23.61 4.97 34.14
CA ILE A 60 23.93 4.60 35.53
C ILE A 60 25.44 4.48 35.72
N VAL A 61 26.11 3.70 34.88
CA VAL A 61 27.56 3.45 34.98
C VAL A 61 28.38 4.73 34.77
N SER A 62 27.85 5.68 33.97
CA SER A 62 28.56 6.96 33.72
C SER A 62 28.67 7.88 34.93
N VAL A 63 27.87 7.64 35.95
CA VAL A 63 27.87 8.42 37.20
C VAL A 63 28.84 7.82 38.20
N GLU A 64 28.77 6.51 38.42
CA GLU A 64 29.61 5.79 39.38
C GLU A 64 29.86 4.35 38.94
N PRO A 65 31.02 3.75 39.28
CA PRO A 65 31.25 2.33 39.07
C PRO A 65 30.28 1.48 39.90
N ILE A 66 29.77 0.39 39.32
CA ILE A 66 28.76 -0.47 39.96
C ILE A 66 29.09 -1.95 39.74
N ALA A 67 28.76 -2.81 40.72
CA ALA A 67 28.85 -4.25 40.55
C ALA A 67 27.76 -4.75 39.55
N VAL A 68 28.11 -5.75 38.73
CA VAL A 68 27.21 -6.31 37.71
C VAL A 68 25.93 -6.83 38.33
N ASP A 69 26.03 -7.55 39.46
CA ASP A 69 24.86 -8.12 40.13
C ASP A 69 23.96 -7.06 40.74
N GLU A 70 24.57 -6.04 41.34
CA GLU A 70 23.84 -4.90 41.88
C GLU A 70 23.06 -4.15 40.78
N LEU A 71 23.68 -3.93 39.62
CA LEU A 71 23.02 -3.30 38.48
C LEU A 71 21.90 -4.15 37.95
N PHE A 72 22.10 -5.47 37.85
CA PHE A 72 21.05 -6.39 37.41
C PHE A 72 19.83 -6.35 38.33
N ASP A 73 20.04 -6.44 39.64
CA ASP A 73 18.98 -6.34 40.62
C ASP A 73 18.28 -4.98 40.62
N ARG A 74 19.03 -3.89 40.43
CA ARG A 74 18.48 -2.53 40.32
C ARG A 74 17.57 -2.39 39.10
N VAL A 75 17.99 -2.90 37.93
CA VAL A 75 17.23 -2.86 36.67
C VAL A 75 15.93 -3.65 36.80
N ARG A 76 15.96 -4.83 37.41
CA ARG A 76 14.77 -5.69 37.58
C ARG A 76 13.70 -5.14 38.52
N ARG A 77 13.97 -4.10 39.26
CA ARG A 77 12.94 -3.38 40.06
C ARG A 77 12.00 -2.58 39.20
N ALA A 78 12.37 -2.26 37.95
CA ALA A 78 11.48 -1.61 37.00
C ALA A 78 10.56 -2.64 36.33
N ALA A 79 9.26 -2.37 36.29
CA ALA A 79 8.26 -3.28 35.71
C ALA A 79 8.59 -3.81 34.30
N PRO A 80 9.11 -2.98 33.37
CA PRO A 80 9.49 -3.49 32.05
C PRO A 80 10.60 -4.55 32.07
N PHE A 81 11.41 -4.61 33.12
CA PHE A 81 12.56 -5.50 33.23
C PHE A 81 12.42 -6.55 34.36
N ALA A 82 11.25 -6.68 34.98
CA ALA A 82 11.04 -7.62 36.08
C ALA A 82 11.41 -9.07 35.71
N ASP A 83 11.13 -9.46 34.48
CA ASP A 83 11.40 -10.78 33.93
C ASP A 83 12.67 -10.82 33.04
N LEU A 84 13.59 -9.86 33.18
CA LEU A 84 14.79 -9.79 32.34
C LEU A 84 15.69 -11.01 32.58
N PRO A 85 15.98 -11.84 31.55
CA PRO A 85 16.92 -12.94 31.68
C PRO A 85 18.36 -12.43 31.86
N ARG A 86 19.13 -13.11 32.72
CA ARG A 86 20.54 -12.77 32.95
C ARG A 86 21.35 -12.77 31.66
N ALA A 87 21.16 -13.75 30.81
CA ALA A 87 21.88 -13.85 29.52
C ALA A 87 21.60 -12.65 28.60
N ALA A 88 20.35 -12.14 28.56
CA ALA A 88 20.02 -10.95 27.77
C ALA A 88 20.67 -9.69 28.34
N PHE A 89 20.70 -9.55 29.67
CA PHE A 89 21.41 -8.45 30.35
C PHE A 89 22.91 -8.49 30.04
N GLU A 90 23.56 -9.65 30.19
CA GLU A 90 24.99 -9.81 29.89
C GLU A 90 25.30 -9.61 28.41
N GLY A 91 24.40 -10.02 27.50
CA GLY A 91 24.52 -9.74 26.06
C GLY A 91 24.57 -8.22 25.76
N VAL A 92 23.77 -7.43 26.47
CA VAL A 92 23.82 -5.97 26.38
C VAL A 92 25.13 -5.41 26.95
N LEU A 93 25.62 -5.93 28.09
CA LEU A 93 26.91 -5.55 28.65
C LEU A 93 28.07 -5.89 27.70
N ASP A 94 28.02 -7.06 27.06
CA ASP A 94 28.99 -7.47 26.06
C ASP A 94 29.04 -6.50 24.87
N MET A 95 27.88 -6.11 24.36
CA MET A 95 27.79 -5.10 23.30
C MET A 95 28.39 -3.76 23.73
N LEU A 96 28.03 -3.29 24.90
CA LEU A 96 28.47 -1.99 25.42
C LEU A 96 29.95 -1.98 25.81
N SER A 97 30.55 -3.12 26.16
CA SER A 97 31.97 -3.24 26.54
C SER A 97 32.90 -3.58 25.36
N GLY A 98 32.37 -3.77 24.14
CA GLY A 98 33.16 -3.90 22.92
C GLY A 98 33.46 -5.34 22.50
N ARG A 99 32.60 -6.31 22.82
CA ARG A 99 32.74 -7.70 22.35
C ARG A 99 32.67 -7.82 20.83
N TYR A 100 31.96 -6.91 20.16
CA TYR A 100 31.79 -6.94 18.71
C TYR A 100 32.88 -6.12 18.01
N PRO A 101 33.36 -6.53 16.83
CA PRO A 101 34.44 -5.84 16.13
C PRO A 101 34.11 -4.37 15.88
N SER A 102 35.02 -3.47 16.28
CA SER A 102 34.88 -2.03 16.05
C SER A 102 35.60 -1.53 14.81
N ASP A 103 36.43 -2.35 14.18
CA ASP A 103 37.19 -2.01 12.98
C ASP A 103 36.29 -1.89 11.75
N ASP A 104 35.24 -2.74 11.67
CA ASP A 104 34.27 -2.70 10.59
C ASP A 104 33.28 -1.52 10.72
N PHE A 105 33.04 -1.04 11.97
CA PHE A 105 32.11 0.05 12.21
C PHE A 105 32.46 0.84 13.49
N ALA A 106 32.88 2.09 13.30
CA ALA A 106 33.37 2.94 14.41
C ALA A 106 32.34 3.21 15.51
N GLU A 107 31.06 3.03 15.24
CA GLU A 107 29.96 3.21 16.17
C GLU A 107 29.82 2.07 17.20
N LEU A 108 30.44 0.92 16.95
CA LEU A 108 30.52 -0.20 17.89
C LEU A 108 31.60 -0.04 18.98
N ARG A 109 32.20 1.17 19.11
CA ARG A 109 33.16 1.41 20.20
C ARG A 109 32.53 1.19 21.57
N PRO A 110 33.32 0.66 22.52
CA PRO A 110 32.87 0.47 23.89
C PRO A 110 32.33 1.75 24.53
N ARG A 111 31.24 1.65 25.28
CA ARG A 111 30.60 2.72 26.05
C ARG A 111 30.93 2.62 27.54
N ILE A 112 31.21 1.41 28.02
CA ILE A 112 31.57 1.09 29.37
C ILE A 112 32.82 0.18 29.38
N THR A 113 33.46 0.05 30.52
CA THR A 113 34.48 -0.96 30.77
C THR A 113 33.88 -2.03 31.69
N TRP A 114 34.02 -3.30 31.31
CA TRP A 114 33.61 -4.42 32.12
C TRP A 114 34.84 -5.18 32.64
N ASP A 115 35.17 -5.00 33.91
CA ASP A 115 36.13 -5.86 34.60
C ASP A 115 35.43 -7.18 34.96
N ARG A 116 35.75 -8.20 34.19
CA ARG A 116 35.13 -9.53 34.34
C ARG A 116 35.68 -10.30 35.54
N VAL A 117 36.85 -9.95 36.03
CA VAL A 117 37.48 -10.58 37.20
C VAL A 117 36.87 -10.01 38.47
N ALA A 118 36.78 -8.70 38.55
CA ALA A 118 36.18 -8.01 39.69
C ALA A 118 34.63 -7.99 39.64
N GLY A 119 34.01 -8.40 38.54
CA GLY A 119 32.54 -8.34 38.34
C GLY A 119 31.99 -6.92 38.40
N ARG A 120 32.75 -5.93 37.88
CA ARG A 120 32.46 -4.51 38.05
C ARG A 120 32.42 -3.78 36.72
N LEU A 121 31.48 -2.83 36.62
CA LEU A 121 31.34 -1.93 35.48
C LEU A 121 31.87 -0.57 35.81
N GLU A 122 32.64 0.04 34.91
CA GLU A 122 33.27 1.32 35.06
C GLU A 122 32.95 2.27 33.91
N PRO A 123 32.86 3.59 34.19
CA PRO A 123 32.60 4.59 33.16
C PRO A 123 33.79 4.71 32.20
N ARG A 124 33.51 4.99 30.93
CA ARG A 124 34.52 5.43 29.97
C ARG A 124 34.44 6.93 29.74
N GLN A 125 35.57 7.51 29.34
CA GLN A 125 35.63 8.92 28.99
C GLN A 125 34.57 9.26 27.93
N GLY A 126 33.74 10.25 28.23
CA GLY A 126 32.66 10.73 27.35
C GLY A 126 31.31 10.02 27.52
N SER A 127 31.21 8.91 28.27
CA SER A 127 29.96 8.19 28.49
C SER A 127 28.88 9.05 29.16
N HIS A 128 29.23 9.86 30.13
CA HIS A 128 28.31 10.79 30.79
C HIS A 128 27.73 11.82 29.82
N ARG A 129 28.58 12.46 28.99
CA ARG A 129 28.11 13.39 27.96
C ARG A 129 27.19 12.67 26.96
N LEU A 130 27.55 11.46 26.54
CA LEU A 130 26.75 10.65 25.62
C LEU A 130 25.37 10.37 26.19
N ALA A 131 25.28 9.92 27.44
CA ALA A 131 24.00 9.63 28.11
C ALA A 131 23.10 10.87 28.23
N VAL A 132 23.69 12.01 28.65
CA VAL A 132 22.93 13.27 28.82
C VAL A 132 22.44 13.84 27.50
N THR A 133 23.24 13.75 26.43
CA THR A 133 22.86 14.35 25.12
C THR A 133 21.92 13.45 24.28
N ASN A 134 21.82 12.18 24.61
CA ASN A 134 21.03 11.20 23.87
C ASN A 134 19.99 10.47 24.74
N GLY A 135 19.57 11.08 25.84
CA GLY A 135 18.54 10.51 26.72
C GLY A 135 17.15 10.54 26.07
N GLY A 136 16.30 9.60 26.52
CA GLY A 136 14.92 9.49 26.11
C GLY A 136 14.68 8.40 25.05
N THR A 137 13.40 8.11 24.84
CA THR A 137 12.94 7.00 24.00
C THR A 137 12.15 7.45 22.77
N ILE A 138 11.83 8.76 22.68
CA ILE A 138 11.10 9.31 21.54
C ILE A 138 12.09 9.49 20.38
N PRO A 139 11.83 8.82 19.23
CA PRO A 139 12.71 8.96 18.07
C PRO A 139 12.72 10.40 17.56
N ASP A 140 13.89 10.86 17.10
CA ASP A 140 13.97 12.11 16.36
C ASP A 140 13.33 11.95 14.99
N ARG A 141 12.15 12.52 14.82
CA ARG A 141 11.56 12.71 13.51
C ARG A 141 12.04 14.02 12.93
N GLY A 142 12.66 13.96 11.74
CA GLY A 142 13.06 15.14 11.00
C GLY A 142 11.83 15.84 10.44
N LEU A 143 11.52 17.03 10.96
CA LEU A 143 10.56 17.93 10.31
C LEU A 143 11.34 19.03 9.61
N TYR A 144 11.09 19.22 8.33
CA TYR A 144 11.63 20.33 7.54
C TYR A 144 10.68 21.51 7.62
N GLY A 145 11.21 22.65 8.05
CA GLY A 145 10.47 23.90 7.96
C GLY A 145 10.26 24.29 6.48
N VAL A 146 9.02 24.59 6.12
CA VAL A 146 8.68 25.13 4.79
C VAL A 146 8.59 26.63 4.87
N PHE A 147 9.36 27.31 4.04
CA PHE A 147 9.44 28.78 4.03
C PHE A 147 9.22 29.31 2.61
N LEU A 148 8.59 30.47 2.50
CA LEU A 148 8.57 31.22 1.24
C LEU A 148 10.00 31.54 0.83
N ALA A 149 10.28 31.35 -0.46
CA ALA A 149 11.55 31.79 -1.02
C ALA A 149 11.75 33.28 -0.80
N PRO A 150 12.96 33.75 -0.45
CA PRO A 150 13.23 35.17 -0.28
C PRO A 150 12.98 35.90 -1.59
N GLY A 151 12.16 36.96 -1.54
CA GLY A 151 12.01 37.90 -2.65
C GLY A 151 13.28 38.71 -2.91
N GLU A 152 13.31 39.53 -3.94
CA GLU A 152 14.47 40.36 -4.38
C GLU A 152 15.11 41.24 -3.29
N GLY A 153 14.62 41.23 -2.06
CA GLY A 153 15.16 41.98 -0.91
C GLY A 153 15.85 41.13 0.18
N GLY A 154 16.00 39.82 0.03
CA GLY A 154 16.80 38.95 0.94
C GLY A 154 16.26 38.77 2.36
N ALA A 155 15.03 39.21 2.68
CA ALA A 155 14.41 39.00 3.98
C ALA A 155 14.08 37.51 4.19
N PRO A 156 14.24 36.95 5.42
CA PRO A 156 13.88 35.57 5.70
C PRO A 156 12.41 35.32 5.35
N GLY A 157 12.18 34.32 4.50
CA GLY A 157 10.85 33.98 4.03
C GLY A 157 9.91 33.62 5.19
N ARG A 158 8.63 33.96 5.03
CA ARG A 158 7.59 33.59 6.00
C ARG A 158 7.46 32.06 6.06
N ARG A 159 7.44 31.52 7.28
CA ARG A 159 7.18 30.08 7.49
C ARG A 159 5.75 29.75 7.06
N VAL A 160 5.61 28.75 6.19
CA VAL A 160 4.36 28.24 5.66
C VAL A 160 3.86 27.04 6.49
N GLY A 161 4.78 26.19 6.93
CA GLY A 161 4.47 25.00 7.70
C GLY A 161 5.68 24.09 7.92
N GLU A 162 5.42 22.82 8.07
CA GLU A 162 6.43 21.76 8.21
C GLU A 162 6.05 20.57 7.34
N LEU A 163 7.07 19.91 6.79
CA LEU A 163 6.96 18.64 6.09
C LEU A 163 7.76 17.57 6.83
N ASP A 164 7.24 16.37 6.82
CA ASP A 164 8.00 15.20 7.26
C ASP A 164 9.22 14.99 6.34
N GLU A 165 10.33 14.56 6.92
CA GLU A 165 11.58 14.37 6.20
C GLU A 165 11.47 13.30 5.11
N GLU A 166 10.59 12.29 5.28
CA GLU A 166 10.36 11.27 4.27
C GLU A 166 9.74 11.87 3.01
N MET A 167 8.75 12.75 3.18
CA MET A 167 8.18 13.47 2.06
C MET A 167 9.19 14.40 1.38
N VAL A 168 10.01 15.10 2.15
CA VAL A 168 11.04 15.99 1.58
C VAL A 168 12.05 15.21 0.75
N PHE A 169 12.31 13.95 1.12
CA PHE A 169 13.21 13.07 0.38
C PHE A 169 12.65 12.66 -1.00
N GLU A 170 11.31 12.59 -1.10
CA GLU A 170 10.62 12.26 -2.35
C GLU A 170 10.31 13.49 -3.23
N LEU A 171 10.43 14.70 -2.65
CA LEU A 171 10.22 15.95 -3.38
C LEU A 171 11.46 16.33 -4.18
N ARG A 172 11.22 16.84 -5.39
CA ARG A 172 12.24 17.42 -6.26
C ARG A 172 12.00 18.92 -6.44
N GLU A 173 13.06 19.66 -6.68
CA GLU A 173 12.96 21.07 -7.06
C GLU A 173 12.13 21.22 -8.34
N GLY A 174 11.20 22.17 -8.34
CA GLY A 174 10.21 22.38 -9.39
C GLY A 174 8.87 21.66 -9.21
N GLU A 175 8.78 20.65 -8.36
CA GLU A 175 7.52 19.94 -8.09
C GLU A 175 6.54 20.80 -7.27
N VAL A 176 5.24 20.55 -7.47
CA VAL A 176 4.16 21.20 -6.72
C VAL A 176 3.59 20.23 -5.71
N PHE A 177 3.39 20.69 -4.47
CA PHE A 177 2.73 19.94 -3.41
C PHE A 177 1.69 20.79 -2.69
N LEU A 178 0.75 20.13 -2.00
CA LEU A 178 -0.27 20.77 -1.20
C LEU A 178 0.19 20.85 0.26
N LEU A 179 0.08 22.03 0.88
CA LEU A 179 0.28 22.19 2.31
C LEU A 179 -0.81 23.10 2.87
N GLY A 180 -1.65 22.53 3.73
CA GLY A 180 -2.91 23.16 4.11
C GLY A 180 -3.89 23.25 2.93
N ALA A 181 -4.50 24.40 2.73
CA ALA A 181 -5.43 24.66 1.62
C ALA A 181 -4.74 25.22 0.36
N SER A 182 -3.41 25.28 0.33
CA SER A 182 -2.65 25.97 -0.73
C SER A 182 -1.67 25.04 -1.43
N SER A 183 -1.47 25.28 -2.73
CA SER A 183 -0.44 24.61 -3.53
C SER A 183 0.86 25.40 -3.51
N TRP A 184 1.97 24.69 -3.39
CA TRP A 184 3.31 25.24 -3.26
C TRP A 184 4.25 24.55 -4.23
N ARG A 185 5.07 25.31 -4.96
CA ARG A 185 6.13 24.79 -5.81
C ARG A 185 7.45 24.82 -5.04
N VAL A 186 8.16 23.69 -5.04
CA VAL A 186 9.49 23.61 -4.46
C VAL A 186 10.45 24.45 -5.31
N GLU A 187 11.06 25.47 -4.75
CA GLU A 187 12.13 26.22 -5.40
C GLU A 187 13.49 25.62 -5.08
N ARG A 188 13.72 25.27 -3.80
CA ARG A 188 14.97 24.67 -3.36
C ARG A 188 14.77 23.84 -2.09
N ILE A 189 15.49 22.75 -2.00
CA ILE A 189 15.58 21.91 -0.80
C ILE A 189 16.97 22.08 -0.20
N THR A 190 17.03 22.59 1.04
CA THR A 190 18.27 22.72 1.81
C THR A 190 18.37 21.61 2.86
N GLN A 191 19.43 21.57 3.66
CA GLN A 191 19.61 20.54 4.70
C GLN A 191 18.57 20.59 5.84
N GLU A 192 17.84 21.69 6.01
CA GLU A 192 16.91 21.89 7.13
C GLU A 192 15.59 22.54 6.72
N GLN A 193 15.47 23.00 5.47
CA GLN A 193 14.32 23.80 5.00
C GLN A 193 13.97 23.47 3.58
N VAL A 194 12.69 23.60 3.26
CA VAL A 194 12.16 23.62 1.90
C VAL A 194 11.71 25.03 1.57
N LEU A 195 12.32 25.62 0.56
CA LEU A 195 11.95 26.94 0.05
C LEU A 195 10.91 26.76 -1.05
N VAL A 196 9.82 27.49 -0.95
CA VAL A 196 8.66 27.33 -1.85
C VAL A 196 8.16 28.65 -2.43
N LEU A 197 7.56 28.56 -3.60
CA LEU A 197 6.80 29.63 -4.24
C LEU A 197 5.30 29.27 -4.24
N PRO A 198 4.39 30.26 -4.14
CA PRO A 198 2.95 30.02 -4.32
C PRO A 198 2.68 29.45 -5.72
N ALA A 199 1.86 28.39 -5.79
CA ALA A 199 1.47 27.72 -7.04
C ALA A 199 -0.06 27.57 -7.11
N ALA A 200 -0.79 28.67 -6.87
CA ALA A 200 -2.23 28.66 -6.82
C ALA A 200 -2.86 28.04 -8.09
N GLY A 201 -3.82 27.12 -7.90
CA GLY A 201 -4.53 26.45 -8.99
C GLY A 201 -3.75 25.34 -9.71
N GLN A 202 -2.50 25.07 -9.32
CA GLN A 202 -1.75 23.95 -9.89
C GLN A 202 -2.02 22.66 -9.11
N PRO A 203 -2.25 21.53 -9.80
CA PRO A 203 -2.35 20.24 -9.15
C PRO A 203 -1.00 19.89 -8.50
N GLY A 204 -1.03 19.56 -7.23
CA GLY A 204 0.17 19.24 -6.47
C GLY A 204 0.07 17.85 -5.82
N LYS A 205 1.22 17.24 -5.55
CA LYS A 205 1.28 16.04 -4.73
C LYS A 205 0.69 16.35 -3.35
N MET A 206 -0.21 15.52 -2.85
CA MET A 206 -0.62 15.60 -1.45
C MET A 206 0.57 15.20 -0.59
N PRO A 207 0.83 15.94 0.52
CA PRO A 207 1.86 15.51 1.46
C PRO A 207 1.51 14.11 1.97
N PHE A 208 2.36 13.16 1.66
CA PHE A 208 2.22 11.81 2.16
C PHE A 208 2.73 11.76 3.59
N TRP A 209 1.86 11.44 4.49
CA TRP A 209 2.20 11.18 5.87
C TRP A 209 2.19 9.68 6.09
N HIS A 210 3.33 9.04 6.02
CA HIS A 210 3.55 7.77 6.67
C HIS A 210 3.64 8.00 8.19
N GLY A 211 2.57 8.57 8.75
CA GLY A 211 2.43 8.54 10.20
C GLY A 211 2.30 7.07 10.60
N ASP A 212 3.10 6.62 11.58
CA ASP A 212 2.85 5.38 12.28
C ASP A 212 1.43 5.41 12.83
N ARG A 213 0.46 5.08 11.99
CA ARG A 213 -0.90 4.84 12.45
C ARG A 213 -0.80 3.55 13.25
N PRO A 214 -1.20 3.56 14.53
CA PRO A 214 -1.06 2.37 15.38
C PRO A 214 -1.90 1.19 14.88
N GLY A 215 -2.66 1.36 13.82
CA GLY A 215 -3.62 0.38 13.35
C GLY A 215 -4.74 0.13 14.35
N ARG A 216 -5.77 -0.59 13.93
CA ARG A 216 -6.85 -1.03 14.82
C ARG A 216 -6.35 -2.17 15.70
N ALA A 217 -6.62 -2.11 17.02
CA ALA A 217 -6.39 -3.24 17.90
C ALA A 217 -7.35 -4.40 17.56
N LYS A 218 -6.87 -5.64 17.67
CA LYS A 218 -7.66 -6.85 17.40
C LYS A 218 -8.96 -6.88 18.22
N ALA A 219 -8.92 -6.44 19.49
CA ALA A 219 -10.10 -6.39 20.35
C ALA A 219 -11.24 -5.55 19.75
N LEU A 220 -10.93 -4.36 19.25
CA LEU A 220 -11.90 -3.53 18.54
C LEU A 220 -12.36 -4.18 17.23
N GLY A 221 -11.45 -4.83 16.50
CA GLY A 221 -11.79 -5.60 15.31
C GLY A 221 -12.82 -6.70 15.59
N VAL A 222 -12.68 -7.41 16.71
CA VAL A 222 -13.66 -8.42 17.17
C VAL A 222 -15.02 -7.76 17.40
N ARG A 223 -15.07 -6.60 18.07
CA ARG A 223 -16.34 -5.86 18.30
C ARG A 223 -17.01 -5.41 17.00
N ILE A 224 -16.21 -4.97 16.02
CA ILE A 224 -16.72 -4.65 14.67
C ILE A 224 -17.29 -5.90 14.02
N GLY A 225 -16.58 -7.02 14.07
CA GLY A 225 -17.03 -8.30 13.51
C GLY A 225 -18.32 -8.81 14.17
N GLU A 226 -18.45 -8.68 15.50
CA GLU A 226 -19.66 -9.01 16.24
C GLU A 226 -20.85 -8.16 15.80
N LEU A 227 -20.66 -6.84 15.63
CA LEU A 227 -21.69 -5.93 15.15
C LEU A 227 -22.14 -6.32 13.74
N VAL A 228 -21.19 -6.49 12.80
CA VAL A 228 -21.50 -6.85 11.41
C VAL A 228 -22.25 -8.19 11.35
N ARG A 229 -21.78 -9.20 12.06
CA ARG A 229 -22.43 -10.52 12.14
C ARG A 229 -23.85 -10.43 12.73
N HIS A 230 -24.04 -9.63 13.76
CA HIS A 230 -25.35 -9.44 14.39
C HIS A 230 -26.35 -8.77 13.44
N VAL A 231 -25.91 -7.72 12.75
CA VAL A 231 -26.70 -7.03 11.71
C VAL A 231 -27.02 -7.97 10.54
N ALA A 232 -26.05 -8.71 10.03
CA ALA A 232 -26.24 -9.66 8.93
C ALA A 232 -27.22 -10.78 9.27
N GLY A 233 -27.22 -11.24 10.53
CA GLY A 233 -28.16 -12.24 11.06
C GLY A 233 -29.58 -11.72 11.34
N GLY A 234 -29.85 -10.45 11.07
CA GLY A 234 -31.16 -9.82 11.33
C GLY A 234 -31.42 -9.52 12.81
N GLY A 235 -30.39 -9.63 13.66
CA GLY A 235 -30.48 -9.39 15.11
C GLY A 235 -30.59 -7.91 15.48
N SER A 236 -30.07 -7.00 14.63
CA SER A 236 -30.17 -5.55 14.87
C SER A 236 -31.05 -4.87 13.82
N GLY A 237 -32.03 -4.12 14.29
CA GLY A 237 -32.78 -3.16 13.47
C GLY A 237 -32.26 -1.73 13.63
N ALA A 238 -32.78 -0.80 12.81
CA ALA A 238 -32.39 0.62 12.87
C ALA A 238 -32.64 1.23 14.28
N ALA A 239 -33.65 0.78 15.02
CA ALA A 239 -33.95 1.27 16.37
C ALA A 239 -32.83 0.90 17.36
N GLU A 240 -32.35 -0.33 17.34
CA GLU A 240 -31.26 -0.79 18.21
C GLU A 240 -29.94 -0.10 17.88
N LEU A 241 -29.60 0.07 16.59
CA LEU A 241 -28.40 0.80 16.15
C LEU A 241 -28.44 2.26 16.63
N ARG A 242 -29.60 2.88 16.66
CA ARG A 242 -29.77 4.25 17.17
C ARG A 242 -29.61 4.32 18.70
N ASP A 243 -30.12 3.35 19.42
CA ASP A 243 -30.06 3.34 20.87
C ASP A 243 -28.70 2.90 21.41
N VAL A 244 -28.17 1.76 20.96
CA VAL A 244 -26.91 1.18 21.46
C VAL A 244 -25.68 1.89 20.86
N ASN A 245 -25.65 2.09 19.53
CA ASN A 245 -24.52 2.63 18.82
C ASN A 245 -24.58 4.16 18.64
N ALA A 246 -25.64 4.81 19.13
CA ALA A 246 -25.89 6.25 19.04
C ALA A 246 -25.86 6.80 17.61
N LEU A 247 -26.31 6.02 16.63
CA LEU A 247 -26.43 6.46 15.24
C LEU A 247 -27.68 7.33 15.07
N ASP A 248 -27.64 8.30 14.15
CA ASP A 248 -28.86 8.91 13.66
C ASP A 248 -29.63 7.96 12.72
N ALA A 249 -30.84 8.34 12.29
CA ALA A 249 -31.68 7.47 11.47
C ALA A 249 -31.01 7.15 10.13
N ARG A 250 -30.40 8.15 9.47
CA ARG A 250 -29.74 7.99 8.18
C ARG A 250 -28.51 7.10 8.27
N ALA A 251 -27.70 7.27 9.31
CA ALA A 251 -26.54 6.43 9.55
C ALA A 251 -26.92 4.97 9.84
N ALA A 252 -27.98 4.75 10.62
CA ALA A 252 -28.48 3.40 10.91
C ALA A 252 -28.96 2.69 9.62
N ASP A 253 -29.76 3.38 8.79
CA ASP A 253 -30.23 2.83 7.52
C ASP A 253 -29.07 2.55 6.54
N ALA A 254 -28.09 3.46 6.43
CA ALA A 254 -26.90 3.28 5.60
C ALA A 254 -26.04 2.10 6.04
N LEU A 255 -25.88 1.87 7.35
CA LEU A 255 -25.16 0.72 7.88
C LEU A 255 -25.87 -0.59 7.54
N LEU A 256 -27.19 -0.64 7.73
CA LEU A 256 -28.00 -1.82 7.39
C LEU A 256 -27.92 -2.14 5.89
N GLU A 257 -28.03 -1.13 5.03
CA GLU A 257 -27.91 -1.28 3.58
C GLU A 257 -26.52 -1.81 3.18
N TYR A 258 -25.46 -1.24 3.75
CA TYR A 258 -24.08 -1.63 3.48
C TYR A 258 -23.81 -3.10 3.82
N VAL A 259 -24.25 -3.56 5.01
CA VAL A 259 -24.09 -4.96 5.44
C VAL A 259 -24.97 -5.90 4.61
N ARG A 260 -26.23 -5.52 4.31
CA ARG A 260 -27.12 -6.33 3.48
C ARG A 260 -26.58 -6.47 2.05
N GLY A 261 -26.06 -5.39 1.49
CA GLY A 261 -25.41 -5.42 0.17
C GLY A 261 -24.24 -6.41 0.12
N GLN A 262 -23.45 -6.49 1.19
CA GLN A 262 -22.38 -7.48 1.31
C GLN A 262 -22.93 -8.91 1.31
N VAL A 263 -23.93 -9.19 2.15
CA VAL A 263 -24.59 -10.52 2.21
C VAL A 263 -25.16 -10.94 0.85
N GLN A 264 -25.78 -10.00 0.11
CA GLN A 264 -26.37 -10.29 -1.21
C GLN A 264 -25.33 -10.72 -2.24
N VAL A 265 -24.13 -10.15 -2.19
CA VAL A 265 -23.06 -10.44 -3.17
C VAL A 265 -22.28 -11.69 -2.78
N THR A 266 -21.90 -11.83 -1.52
CA THR A 266 -20.95 -12.87 -1.08
C THR A 266 -21.60 -14.01 -0.28
N GLY A 267 -22.88 -13.88 0.12
CA GLY A 267 -23.57 -14.85 0.96
C GLY A 267 -23.09 -14.89 2.41
N GLU A 268 -21.96 -14.27 2.74
CA GLU A 268 -21.35 -14.23 4.06
C GLU A 268 -20.76 -12.83 4.30
N VAL A 269 -20.60 -12.41 5.55
CA VAL A 269 -19.91 -11.18 5.92
C VAL A 269 -18.61 -11.46 6.65
N PRO A 270 -17.54 -10.71 6.40
CA PRO A 270 -16.34 -10.78 7.24
C PRO A 270 -16.70 -10.34 8.66
N SER A 271 -16.30 -11.15 9.65
CA SER A 271 -16.71 -10.95 11.04
C SER A 271 -15.69 -11.51 12.02
N ASP A 272 -16.00 -11.46 13.31
CA ASP A 272 -15.22 -12.13 14.35
C ASP A 272 -15.14 -13.66 14.16
N ARG A 273 -16.05 -14.25 13.35
CA ARG A 273 -16.17 -15.69 13.08
C ARG A 273 -16.10 -16.10 11.61
N ALA A 274 -15.84 -15.16 10.74
CA ALA A 274 -15.74 -15.44 9.31
C ALA A 274 -14.69 -14.57 8.63
N VAL A 275 -13.83 -15.21 7.81
CA VAL A 275 -12.96 -14.59 6.84
C VAL A 275 -13.57 -14.84 5.47
N VAL A 276 -13.68 -13.80 4.66
CA VAL A 276 -14.18 -13.91 3.29
C VAL A 276 -13.05 -13.62 2.32
N ILE A 277 -12.77 -14.56 1.44
CA ILE A 277 -11.80 -14.43 0.35
C ILE A 277 -12.58 -14.21 -0.94
N GLU A 278 -12.57 -13.00 -1.45
CA GLU A 278 -13.22 -12.64 -2.69
C GLU A 278 -12.20 -12.56 -3.82
N ARG A 279 -12.50 -13.19 -4.96
CA ARG A 279 -11.64 -13.22 -6.14
C ARG A 279 -12.42 -12.73 -7.35
N PHE A 280 -11.80 -11.89 -8.15
CA PHE A 280 -12.34 -11.42 -9.44
C PHE A 280 -11.19 -10.99 -10.36
N VAL A 281 -11.50 -10.88 -11.64
CA VAL A 281 -10.57 -10.41 -12.66
C VAL A 281 -10.86 -8.93 -12.90
N ASP A 282 -9.83 -8.10 -12.88
CA ASP A 282 -9.97 -6.69 -13.17
C ASP A 282 -10.02 -6.41 -14.68
N GLU A 283 -10.20 -5.15 -15.06
CA GLU A 283 -10.36 -4.73 -16.46
C GLU A 283 -9.12 -4.98 -17.32
N VAL A 284 -7.94 -5.10 -16.69
CA VAL A 284 -6.68 -5.39 -17.38
C VAL A 284 -6.46 -6.89 -17.57
N GLY A 285 -7.23 -7.70 -16.85
CA GLY A 285 -7.16 -9.17 -16.88
C GLY A 285 -6.38 -9.77 -15.71
N ASP A 286 -5.94 -8.95 -14.74
CA ASP A 286 -5.24 -9.42 -13.55
C ASP A 286 -6.22 -9.92 -12.49
N TRP A 287 -5.78 -10.93 -11.74
CA TRP A 287 -6.55 -11.41 -10.59
C TRP A 287 -6.44 -10.43 -9.42
N ARG A 288 -7.59 -10.06 -8.89
CA ARG A 288 -7.71 -9.37 -7.60
C ARG A 288 -8.23 -10.36 -6.58
N VAL A 289 -7.49 -10.50 -5.50
CA VAL A 289 -7.90 -11.33 -4.37
C VAL A 289 -7.96 -10.46 -3.13
N VAL A 290 -9.13 -10.40 -2.51
CA VAL A 290 -9.34 -9.60 -1.30
C VAL A 290 -9.68 -10.53 -0.15
N VAL A 291 -8.78 -10.62 0.83
CA VAL A 291 -9.00 -11.34 2.08
C VAL A 291 -9.60 -10.37 3.08
N MET A 292 -10.88 -10.50 3.36
CA MET A 292 -11.63 -9.58 4.23
C MET A 292 -11.80 -10.16 5.63
N CYS A 293 -11.38 -9.42 6.64
CA CYS A 293 -11.60 -9.70 8.06
C CYS A 293 -11.31 -8.45 8.90
N PRO A 294 -11.96 -8.24 10.05
CA PRO A 294 -11.92 -6.97 10.78
C PRO A 294 -10.79 -6.85 11.81
N PHE A 295 -9.78 -7.74 11.79
CA PHE A 295 -8.84 -7.91 12.91
C PHE A 295 -7.77 -6.82 13.04
N GLY A 296 -7.76 -5.83 12.14
CA GLY A 296 -6.87 -4.67 12.20
C GLY A 296 -5.51 -4.88 11.57
N THR A 297 -4.90 -3.79 11.14
CA THR A 297 -3.62 -3.76 10.43
C THR A 297 -2.50 -4.47 11.18
N ARG A 298 -2.48 -4.39 12.53
CA ARG A 298 -1.44 -5.06 13.33
C ARG A 298 -1.44 -6.59 13.19
N VAL A 299 -2.60 -7.19 12.87
CA VAL A 299 -2.75 -8.61 12.56
C VAL A 299 -2.58 -8.87 11.07
N LEU A 300 -3.14 -7.98 10.22
CA LEU A 300 -3.19 -8.20 8.78
C LEU A 300 -1.87 -7.91 8.07
N ALA A 301 -1.05 -6.97 8.56
CA ALA A 301 0.25 -6.69 7.96
C ALA A 301 1.22 -7.89 8.00
N PRO A 302 1.47 -8.56 9.12
CA PRO A 302 2.31 -9.76 9.12
C PRO A 302 1.69 -10.92 8.33
N TRP A 303 0.36 -11.04 8.28
CA TRP A 303 -0.33 -11.99 7.41
C TRP A 303 -0.03 -11.71 5.93
N ALA A 304 -0.19 -10.45 5.51
CA ALA A 304 0.11 -10.00 4.15
C ALA A 304 1.58 -10.28 3.76
N ILE A 305 2.53 -10.01 4.66
CA ILE A 305 3.97 -10.27 4.43
C ILE A 305 4.21 -11.76 4.14
N ALA A 306 3.67 -12.66 4.97
CA ALA A 306 3.86 -14.10 4.80
C ALA A 306 3.22 -14.62 3.50
N VAL A 307 1.99 -14.18 3.19
CA VAL A 307 1.30 -14.57 1.96
C VAL A 307 2.02 -14.04 0.73
N THR A 308 2.49 -12.78 0.76
CA THR A 308 3.24 -12.19 -0.35
C THR A 308 4.53 -12.96 -0.63
N ALA A 309 5.25 -13.39 0.40
CA ALA A 309 6.44 -14.21 0.23
C ALA A 309 6.13 -15.53 -0.50
N ARG A 310 5.05 -16.22 -0.11
CA ARG A 310 4.58 -17.46 -0.77
C ARG A 310 4.12 -17.23 -2.21
N LEU A 311 3.37 -16.14 -2.46
CA LEU A 311 2.90 -15.83 -3.79
C LEU A 311 4.05 -15.51 -4.75
N ARG A 312 5.11 -14.86 -4.27
CA ARG A 312 6.31 -14.55 -5.09
C ARG A 312 7.15 -15.78 -5.45
N GLU A 313 6.95 -16.91 -4.79
CA GLU A 313 7.53 -18.19 -5.21
C GLU A 313 6.80 -18.76 -6.44
N ILE A 314 5.53 -18.38 -6.64
CA ILE A 314 4.66 -18.89 -7.70
C ILE A 314 4.53 -17.89 -8.85
N TYR A 315 4.40 -16.61 -8.53
CA TYR A 315 4.14 -15.51 -9.47
C TYR A 315 5.29 -14.52 -9.49
N VAL A 316 5.66 -14.03 -10.69
CA VAL A 316 6.82 -13.13 -10.88
C VAL A 316 6.61 -11.77 -10.20
N GLU A 317 5.38 -11.25 -10.23
CA GLU A 317 5.04 -9.94 -9.70
C GLU A 317 3.74 -10.05 -8.88
N VAL A 318 3.76 -9.54 -7.66
CA VAL A 318 2.61 -9.51 -6.77
C VAL A 318 2.61 -8.18 -6.03
N ASP A 319 1.54 -7.41 -6.21
CA ASP A 319 1.29 -6.22 -5.42
C ASP A 319 0.38 -6.57 -4.24
N VAL A 320 0.65 -5.95 -3.09
CA VAL A 320 -0.12 -6.17 -1.89
C VAL A 320 -0.42 -4.85 -1.19
N HIS A 321 -1.63 -4.72 -0.73
CA HIS A 321 -2.05 -3.65 0.16
C HIS A 321 -2.89 -4.21 1.30
N TYR A 322 -2.78 -3.60 2.48
CA TYR A 322 -3.56 -4.03 3.64
C TYR A 322 -4.12 -2.83 4.40
N THR A 323 -5.30 -3.04 4.94
CA THR A 323 -6.04 -2.07 5.77
C THR A 323 -6.38 -2.70 7.11
N ASP A 324 -7.14 -2.00 7.94
CA ASP A 324 -7.69 -2.59 9.17
C ASP A 324 -8.76 -3.67 8.93
N ASP A 325 -9.28 -3.77 7.71
CA ASP A 325 -10.45 -4.60 7.38
C ASP A 325 -10.18 -5.64 6.28
N GLY A 326 -8.97 -5.68 5.71
CA GLY A 326 -8.63 -6.68 4.71
C GLY A 326 -7.26 -6.49 4.09
N ILE A 327 -6.90 -7.48 3.27
CA ILE A 327 -5.68 -7.53 2.48
C ILE A 327 -6.09 -7.70 1.02
N ALA A 328 -5.63 -6.81 0.14
CA ALA A 328 -5.84 -6.90 -1.29
C ALA A 328 -4.54 -7.31 -2.00
N PHE A 329 -4.63 -8.30 -2.85
CA PHE A 329 -3.53 -8.77 -3.70
C PHE A 329 -3.88 -8.53 -5.16
N ARG A 330 -2.90 -8.09 -5.95
CA ARG A 330 -2.93 -8.10 -7.40
C ARG A 330 -1.95 -9.17 -7.87
N ILE A 331 -2.43 -10.07 -8.70
CA ILE A 331 -1.66 -11.18 -9.25
C ILE A 331 -1.82 -11.10 -10.76
N PRO A 332 -0.72 -11.20 -11.56
CA PRO A 332 -0.80 -11.15 -13.00
C PRO A 332 -1.76 -12.19 -13.58
N ALA A 333 -2.31 -11.88 -14.76
CA ALA A 333 -3.23 -12.76 -15.48
C ALA A 333 -2.69 -14.19 -15.56
N CYS A 334 -3.47 -15.14 -15.10
CA CYS A 334 -3.21 -16.59 -15.19
C CYS A 334 -4.51 -17.33 -15.49
N ASP A 335 -4.37 -18.53 -16.09
CA ASP A 335 -5.51 -19.31 -16.58
C ASP A 335 -6.44 -19.79 -15.46
N GLU A 336 -5.88 -20.11 -14.31
CA GLU A 336 -6.61 -20.57 -13.14
C GLU A 336 -6.54 -19.54 -12.00
N PRO A 337 -7.64 -19.34 -11.25
CA PRO A 337 -7.64 -18.45 -10.11
C PRO A 337 -6.67 -18.95 -9.02
N PRO A 338 -5.94 -18.06 -8.35
CA PRO A 338 -5.08 -18.45 -7.23
C PRO A 338 -5.85 -19.27 -6.19
N PRO A 339 -5.35 -20.44 -5.77
CA PRO A 339 -6.05 -21.30 -4.83
C PRO A 339 -6.16 -20.62 -3.45
N PRO A 340 -7.33 -20.69 -2.77
CA PRO A 340 -7.57 -19.97 -1.53
C PRO A 340 -6.63 -20.38 -0.38
N GLU A 341 -6.09 -21.60 -0.42
CA GLU A 341 -5.17 -22.14 0.60
C GLU A 341 -3.85 -21.35 0.65
N VAL A 342 -3.45 -20.72 -0.43
CA VAL A 342 -2.23 -19.90 -0.48
C VAL A 342 -2.36 -18.68 0.44
N PHE A 343 -3.57 -18.17 0.61
CA PHE A 343 -3.86 -17.01 1.46
C PHE A 343 -4.01 -17.35 2.95
N LEU A 344 -3.98 -18.64 3.29
CA LEU A 344 -4.16 -19.16 4.66
C LEU A 344 -2.89 -19.89 5.13
N PRO A 345 -1.88 -19.16 5.64
CA PRO A 345 -0.67 -19.78 6.14
C PRO A 345 -0.93 -20.64 7.39
N SER A 346 -0.10 -21.65 7.59
CA SER A 346 -0.16 -22.51 8.77
C SER A 346 0.14 -21.73 10.05
N PRO A 347 -0.65 -21.89 11.13
CA PRO A 347 -0.39 -21.25 12.41
C PRO A 347 0.94 -21.65 13.05
N ASP A 348 1.50 -22.80 12.69
CA ASP A 348 2.77 -23.30 13.23
C ASP A 348 3.98 -22.74 12.48
N GLU A 349 3.81 -22.35 11.22
CA GLU A 349 4.89 -21.84 10.36
C GLU A 349 4.92 -20.32 10.27
N ILE A 350 3.78 -19.63 10.52
CA ILE A 350 3.62 -18.19 10.28
C ILE A 350 4.68 -17.36 10.98
N THR A 351 5.08 -17.72 12.20
CA THR A 351 6.10 -16.99 12.95
C THR A 351 7.44 -17.01 12.22
N ALA A 352 7.87 -18.17 11.73
CA ALA A 352 9.13 -18.32 10.99
C ALA A 352 9.06 -17.58 9.64
N GLN A 353 7.93 -17.71 8.91
CA GLN A 353 7.71 -17.06 7.62
C GLN A 353 7.77 -15.53 7.75
N VAL A 354 7.05 -14.96 8.73
CA VAL A 354 7.06 -13.51 8.98
C VAL A 354 8.45 -13.04 9.39
N THR A 355 9.13 -13.75 10.30
CA THR A 355 10.46 -13.36 10.78
C THR A 355 11.48 -13.37 9.64
N SER A 356 11.46 -14.37 8.77
CA SER A 356 12.35 -14.46 7.61
C SER A 356 12.10 -13.33 6.61
N ALA A 357 10.84 -13.06 6.28
CA ALA A 357 10.48 -12.04 5.31
C ALA A 357 10.69 -10.61 5.84
N LEU A 358 10.63 -10.42 7.16
CA LEU A 358 10.71 -9.11 7.80
C LEU A 358 12.07 -8.42 7.63
N HIS A 359 13.16 -9.20 7.66
CA HIS A 359 14.54 -8.66 7.63
C HIS A 359 14.81 -7.71 6.46
N GLY A 360 14.25 -8.00 5.29
CA GLY A 360 14.42 -7.18 4.08
C GLY A 360 13.44 -6.00 3.95
N THR A 361 12.59 -5.74 4.95
CA THR A 361 11.56 -4.71 4.85
C THR A 361 12.05 -3.33 5.32
N ALA A 362 11.45 -2.28 4.74
CA ALA A 362 11.68 -0.90 5.17
C ALA A 362 11.29 -0.70 6.66
N LEU A 363 10.26 -1.40 7.15
CA LEU A 363 9.85 -1.37 8.55
C LEU A 363 10.97 -1.85 9.47
N PHE A 364 11.59 -3.00 9.16
CA PHE A 364 12.69 -3.52 9.98
C PHE A 364 13.88 -2.58 10.01
N ALA A 365 14.27 -2.03 8.86
CA ALA A 365 15.36 -1.06 8.76
C ALA A 365 15.07 0.22 9.57
N ALA A 366 13.83 0.71 9.54
CA ALA A 366 13.40 1.88 10.32
C ALA A 366 13.45 1.59 11.82
N ARG A 367 12.90 0.46 12.29
CA ARG A 367 12.91 0.06 13.70
C ARG A 367 14.32 -0.22 14.20
N PHE A 368 15.15 -0.89 13.41
CA PHE A 368 16.56 -1.08 13.78
C PHE A 368 17.29 0.24 13.95
N ARG A 369 17.07 1.22 13.07
CA ARG A 369 17.65 2.58 13.22
C ARG A 369 17.22 3.24 14.53
N GLU A 370 15.93 3.17 14.87
CA GLU A 370 15.40 3.74 16.11
C GLU A 370 15.96 3.05 17.35
N CYS A 371 15.99 1.71 17.36
CA CYS A 371 16.59 0.92 18.44
C CYS A 371 18.09 1.23 18.59
N ALA A 372 18.85 1.33 17.49
CA ALA A 372 20.27 1.64 17.52
C ALA A 372 20.55 3.06 18.02
N ALA A 373 19.67 4.01 17.71
CA ALA A 373 19.78 5.37 18.25
C ALA A 373 19.51 5.39 19.77
N ARG A 374 18.46 4.72 20.24
CA ARG A 374 18.12 4.60 21.68
C ARG A 374 19.22 3.85 22.46
N ALA A 375 19.82 2.83 21.84
CA ALA A 375 20.95 2.09 22.42
C ALA A 375 22.28 2.84 22.40
N LEU A 376 22.32 4.10 21.99
CA LEU A 376 23.53 4.93 21.91
C LEU A 376 24.58 4.41 20.89
N LEU A 377 24.19 3.56 19.94
CA LEU A 377 25.05 3.10 18.86
C LEU A 377 25.13 4.14 17.73
N LEU A 378 24.05 4.87 17.49
CA LEU A 378 23.96 5.96 16.52
C LEU A 378 23.69 7.31 17.23
N PRO A 379 24.60 7.77 18.11
CA PRO A 379 24.35 8.94 18.92
C PRO A 379 24.37 10.22 18.08
N ARG A 380 23.62 11.23 18.53
CA ARG A 380 23.77 12.60 18.06
C ARG A 380 25.16 13.11 18.45
N ARG A 381 25.86 13.68 17.48
CA ARG A 381 27.19 14.28 17.72
C ARG A 381 27.07 15.66 18.37
N ASP A 382 26.03 16.39 18.01
CA ASP A 382 25.76 17.73 18.55
C ASP A 382 24.26 17.85 18.86
N PRO A 383 23.85 18.14 20.10
CA PRO A 383 22.45 18.30 20.48
C PRO A 383 21.77 19.50 19.79
N ARG A 384 22.57 20.46 19.26
CA ARG A 384 22.06 21.63 18.54
C ARG A 384 21.90 21.42 17.04
N ARG A 385 22.46 20.35 16.48
CA ARG A 385 22.38 20.02 15.04
C ARG A 385 21.73 18.67 14.86
N ARG A 386 20.66 18.64 14.07
CA ARG A 386 20.06 17.38 13.61
C ARG A 386 20.99 16.74 12.57
N THR A 387 21.20 15.43 12.69
CA THR A 387 21.85 14.66 11.62
C THR A 387 20.78 14.39 10.56
N PRO A 388 21.00 14.71 9.27
CA PRO A 388 20.04 14.43 8.21
C PRO A 388 19.63 12.95 8.20
N LEU A 389 18.35 12.65 7.95
CA LEU A 389 17.82 11.29 8.03
C LEU A 389 18.50 10.34 7.04
N TRP A 390 18.81 10.82 5.83
CA TRP A 390 19.56 10.03 4.86
C TRP A 390 20.92 9.56 5.39
N ALA A 391 21.63 10.42 6.14
CA ALA A 391 22.91 10.04 6.74
C ALA A 391 22.71 9.06 7.90
N GLN A 392 21.62 9.21 8.68
CA GLN A 392 21.26 8.25 9.71
C GLN A 392 20.85 6.91 9.11
N ARG A 393 20.05 6.90 8.02
CA ARG A 393 19.67 5.68 7.29
C ARG A 393 20.89 4.95 6.75
N LYS A 394 21.80 5.66 6.09
CA LYS A 394 23.04 5.06 5.59
C LYS A 394 23.85 4.42 6.72
N ARG A 395 24.10 5.16 7.81
CA ARG A 395 24.86 4.65 8.96
C ARG A 395 24.14 3.49 9.65
N ALA A 396 22.81 3.53 9.75
CA ALA A 396 22.03 2.42 10.30
C ALA A 396 22.08 1.19 9.39
N GLY A 397 22.05 1.37 8.08
CA GLY A 397 22.22 0.28 7.10
C GLY A 397 23.61 -0.36 7.20
N ASP A 398 24.66 0.45 7.27
CA ASP A 398 26.04 -0.04 7.45
C ASP A 398 26.18 -0.82 8.79
N LEU A 399 25.62 -0.29 9.87
CA LEU A 399 25.58 -0.98 11.16
C LEU A 399 24.79 -2.28 11.12
N LEU A 400 23.62 -2.28 10.46
CA LEU A 400 22.78 -3.47 10.32
C LEU A 400 23.52 -4.57 9.54
N ALA A 401 24.22 -4.22 8.47
CA ALA A 401 25.01 -5.17 7.69
C ALA A 401 26.10 -5.87 8.50
N VAL A 402 26.73 -5.15 9.44
CA VAL A 402 27.71 -5.72 10.38
C VAL A 402 27.02 -6.53 11.48
N ALA A 403 25.99 -5.95 12.11
CA ALA A 403 25.25 -6.55 13.23
C ALA A 403 24.55 -7.86 12.83
N SER A 404 24.02 -7.97 11.60
CA SER A 404 23.33 -9.17 11.08
C SER A 404 24.25 -10.39 10.93
N ARG A 405 25.58 -10.18 10.96
CA ARG A 405 26.54 -11.30 11.01
C ARG A 405 26.58 -11.98 12.38
N HIS A 406 25.99 -11.35 13.38
CA HIS A 406 25.92 -11.80 14.76
C HIS A 406 24.46 -12.01 15.16
N PRO A 407 23.90 -13.24 15.07
CA PRO A 407 22.49 -13.52 15.36
C PRO A 407 22.06 -13.13 16.79
N GLU A 408 23.04 -13.08 17.73
CA GLU A 408 22.82 -12.72 19.13
C GLU A 408 22.93 -11.20 19.39
N PHE A 409 23.12 -10.38 18.36
CA PHE A 409 23.31 -8.95 18.56
C PHE A 409 22.05 -8.30 19.18
N PRO A 410 22.14 -7.73 20.40
CA PRO A 410 20.97 -7.34 21.18
C PRO A 410 20.01 -6.40 20.46
N ILE A 411 20.53 -5.48 19.65
CA ILE A 411 19.71 -4.46 18.97
C ILE A 411 19.03 -5.03 17.72
N VAL A 412 19.58 -6.07 17.10
CA VAL A 412 18.88 -6.82 16.05
C VAL A 412 17.70 -7.58 16.66
N LEU A 413 17.91 -8.25 17.79
CA LEU A 413 16.84 -8.94 18.52
C LEU A 413 15.76 -7.98 18.99
N GLU A 414 16.15 -6.79 19.47
CA GLU A 414 15.21 -5.74 19.87
C GLU A 414 14.38 -5.23 18.69
N ALA A 415 14.99 -5.00 17.52
CA ALA A 415 14.27 -4.59 16.33
C ALA A 415 13.24 -5.65 15.89
N TYR A 416 13.58 -6.95 15.96
CA TYR A 416 12.61 -8.02 15.75
C TYR A 416 11.49 -7.99 16.79
N ARG A 417 11.80 -7.85 18.08
CA ARG A 417 10.80 -7.76 19.14
C ARG A 417 9.83 -6.60 18.88
N GLU A 418 10.36 -5.40 18.59
CA GLU A 418 9.57 -4.21 18.33
C GLU A 418 8.68 -4.39 17.09
N CYS A 419 9.20 -4.94 16.00
CA CYS A 419 8.40 -5.24 14.82
C CYS A 419 7.28 -6.25 15.10
N LEU A 420 7.62 -7.38 15.74
CA LEU A 420 6.71 -8.51 15.90
C LEU A 420 5.67 -8.34 17.03
N ARG A 421 5.93 -7.45 17.99
CA ARG A 421 5.09 -7.25 19.17
C ARG A 421 4.46 -5.87 19.27
N ASP A 422 5.22 -4.82 18.92
CA ASP A 422 4.77 -3.44 19.11
C ASP A 422 4.16 -2.87 17.82
N ALA A 423 4.79 -3.09 16.65
CA ALA A 423 4.23 -2.71 15.36
C ALA A 423 3.17 -3.70 14.91
N PHE A 424 3.46 -5.00 14.99
CA PHE A 424 2.53 -6.09 14.69
C PHE A 424 1.96 -6.69 15.98
N ASP A 425 0.86 -7.40 15.83
CA ASP A 425 0.32 -8.32 16.84
C ASP A 425 0.46 -9.76 16.32
N LEU A 426 1.70 -10.25 16.23
CA LEU A 426 1.97 -11.60 15.75
C LEU A 426 1.27 -12.69 16.59
N PRO A 427 1.21 -12.59 17.94
CA PRO A 427 0.41 -13.54 18.72
C PRO A 427 -1.06 -13.51 18.38
N GLY A 428 -1.61 -12.32 18.11
CA GLY A 428 -2.98 -12.14 17.66
C GLY A 428 -3.23 -12.83 16.31
N LEU A 429 -2.29 -12.72 15.36
CA LEU A 429 -2.34 -13.42 14.08
C LEU A 429 -2.31 -14.94 14.26
N VAL A 430 -1.36 -15.47 15.04
CA VAL A 430 -1.27 -16.91 15.36
C VAL A 430 -2.58 -17.41 15.96
N GLY A 431 -3.19 -16.62 16.85
CA GLY A 431 -4.50 -16.93 17.44
C GLY A 431 -5.60 -17.03 16.37
N VAL A 432 -5.69 -16.07 15.46
CA VAL A 432 -6.67 -16.07 14.37
C VAL A 432 -6.47 -17.29 13.46
N LEU A 433 -5.24 -17.58 13.05
CA LEU A 433 -4.96 -18.74 12.18
C LEU A 433 -5.25 -20.07 12.88
N ARG A 434 -5.01 -20.19 14.18
CA ARG A 434 -5.42 -21.35 14.97
C ARG A 434 -6.94 -21.51 15.04
N ASP A 435 -7.67 -20.39 15.16
CA ASP A 435 -9.13 -20.39 15.14
C ASP A 435 -9.68 -20.78 13.76
N VAL A 436 -9.03 -20.38 12.68
CA VAL A 436 -9.32 -20.83 11.31
C VAL A 436 -9.06 -22.34 11.19
N ALA A 437 -7.88 -22.82 11.58
CA ALA A 437 -7.51 -24.25 11.51
C ALA A 437 -8.48 -25.12 12.36
N ALA A 438 -8.91 -24.62 13.52
CA ALA A 438 -9.89 -25.27 14.39
C ALA A 438 -11.36 -25.08 13.95
N ARG A 439 -11.62 -24.42 12.82
CA ARG A 439 -12.95 -24.08 12.28
C ARG A 439 -13.84 -23.25 13.23
N ARG A 440 -13.23 -22.53 14.18
CA ARG A 440 -13.92 -21.53 14.99
C ARG A 440 -14.17 -20.24 14.20
N ILE A 441 -13.28 -19.92 13.28
CA ILE A 441 -13.45 -18.92 12.24
C ILE A 441 -13.61 -19.66 10.91
N ARG A 442 -14.75 -19.43 10.23
CA ARG A 442 -15.01 -20.00 8.91
C ARG A 442 -14.25 -19.22 7.85
N VAL A 443 -13.88 -19.90 6.78
CA VAL A 443 -13.35 -19.28 5.58
C VAL A 443 -14.32 -19.54 4.44
N THR A 444 -14.78 -18.48 3.80
CA THR A 444 -15.67 -18.54 2.64
C THR A 444 -14.95 -17.93 1.46
N THR A 445 -14.85 -18.67 0.35
CA THR A 445 -14.27 -18.17 -0.91
C THR A 445 -15.40 -17.91 -1.89
N VAL A 446 -15.39 -16.72 -2.51
CA VAL A 446 -16.42 -16.30 -3.47
C VAL A 446 -15.75 -15.70 -4.69
N ASP A 447 -16.17 -16.15 -5.88
CA ASP A 447 -15.80 -15.54 -7.15
C ASP A 447 -16.88 -14.57 -7.59
N THR A 448 -16.51 -13.31 -7.82
CA THR A 448 -17.44 -12.26 -8.21
C THR A 448 -17.00 -11.65 -9.54
N ARG A 449 -17.94 -10.97 -10.23
CA ARG A 449 -17.60 -10.22 -11.45
C ARG A 449 -17.18 -8.79 -11.15
N ILE A 450 -17.69 -8.23 -10.08
CA ILE A 450 -17.41 -6.89 -9.58
C ILE A 450 -17.20 -7.00 -8.07
N PRO A 451 -16.32 -6.16 -7.49
CA PRO A 451 -16.04 -6.23 -6.07
C PRO A 451 -17.29 -5.94 -5.22
N SER A 452 -17.44 -6.71 -4.17
CA SER A 452 -18.49 -6.50 -3.15
C SER A 452 -18.30 -5.17 -2.42
N PRO A 453 -19.32 -4.66 -1.70
CA PRO A 453 -19.22 -3.41 -0.96
C PRO A 453 -18.03 -3.32 0.01
N PHE A 454 -17.70 -4.42 0.71
CA PHE A 454 -16.56 -4.42 1.63
C PHE A 454 -15.24 -4.53 0.88
N ALA A 455 -15.16 -5.39 -0.15
CA ALA A 455 -13.99 -5.47 -1.01
C ALA A 455 -13.68 -4.13 -1.69
N SER A 456 -14.70 -3.43 -2.20
CA SER A 456 -14.57 -2.09 -2.78
C SER A 456 -13.97 -1.10 -1.79
N SER A 457 -14.31 -1.18 -0.51
CA SER A 457 -13.75 -0.30 0.52
C SER A 457 -12.26 -0.58 0.78
N VAL A 458 -11.86 -1.87 0.80
CA VAL A 458 -10.44 -2.26 0.92
C VAL A 458 -9.65 -1.82 -0.32
N LEU A 459 -10.21 -2.01 -1.51
CA LEU A 459 -9.59 -1.62 -2.79
C LEU A 459 -9.48 -0.12 -2.96
N PHE A 460 -10.44 0.66 -2.47
CA PHE A 460 -10.35 2.11 -2.49
C PHE A 460 -9.11 2.62 -1.75
N ALA A 461 -8.79 2.03 -0.60
CA ALA A 461 -7.55 2.33 0.12
C ALA A 461 -6.30 1.89 -0.66
N PHE A 462 -6.38 0.74 -1.37
CA PHE A 462 -5.32 0.26 -2.26
C PHE A 462 -5.01 1.25 -3.38
N VAL A 463 -6.03 1.75 -4.07
CA VAL A 463 -5.87 2.74 -5.14
C VAL A 463 -5.40 4.08 -4.61
N ALA A 464 -5.93 4.51 -3.47
CA ALA A 464 -5.45 5.73 -2.85
C ALA A 464 -3.94 5.64 -2.55
N SER A 465 -3.43 4.46 -2.11
CA SER A 465 -2.00 4.28 -1.89
C SER A 465 -1.20 4.36 -3.21
N PHE A 466 -1.67 3.74 -4.29
CA PHE A 466 -1.02 3.84 -5.61
C PHE A 466 -1.03 5.25 -6.21
N ILE A 467 -2.11 5.99 -6.01
CA ILE A 467 -2.19 7.39 -6.46
C ILE A 467 -1.12 8.24 -5.75
N TYR A 468 -0.84 7.92 -4.50
CA TYR A 468 0.02 8.73 -3.64
C TYR A 468 1.43 8.15 -3.44
N GLU A 469 1.63 6.83 -3.52
CA GLU A 469 2.89 6.14 -3.17
C GLU A 469 3.68 5.60 -4.38
N GLY A 470 3.06 5.47 -5.57
CA GLY A 470 3.68 4.79 -6.69
C GLY A 470 4.54 5.67 -7.60
N ASP A 471 5.63 5.11 -8.13
CA ASP A 471 6.45 5.67 -9.21
C ASP A 471 5.76 5.60 -10.60
N ALA A 472 4.51 5.12 -10.66
CA ALA A 472 3.76 4.98 -11.90
C ALA A 472 3.51 6.35 -12.59
N PRO A 473 3.53 6.43 -13.92
CA PRO A 473 3.27 7.66 -14.65
C PRO A 473 1.90 8.27 -14.28
N PRO A 474 1.76 9.62 -14.26
CA PRO A 474 0.52 10.29 -13.86
C PRO A 474 -0.73 9.87 -14.64
N ALA A 475 -0.57 9.46 -15.90
CA ALA A 475 -1.66 8.96 -16.75
C ALA A 475 -2.16 7.59 -16.29
N GLU A 476 -1.27 6.69 -15.94
CA GLU A 476 -1.58 5.33 -15.45
C GLU A 476 -2.23 5.38 -14.07
N ARG A 477 -1.75 6.26 -13.19
CA ARG A 477 -2.37 6.56 -11.89
C ARG A 477 -3.80 7.11 -12.02
N ARG A 478 -4.04 8.01 -12.98
CA ARG A 478 -5.38 8.55 -13.25
C ARG A 478 -6.31 7.49 -13.84
N ALA A 479 -5.82 6.65 -14.74
CA ALA A 479 -6.60 5.56 -15.31
C ALA A 479 -7.02 4.55 -14.24
N GLN A 480 -6.10 4.15 -13.35
CA GLN A 480 -6.40 3.24 -12.23
C GLN A 480 -7.35 3.87 -11.20
N ALA A 481 -7.26 5.18 -10.95
CA ALA A 481 -8.20 5.87 -10.08
C ALA A 481 -9.62 5.98 -10.67
N LEU A 482 -9.73 6.11 -11.99
CA LEU A 482 -11.01 6.20 -12.69
C LEU A 482 -11.70 4.83 -12.83
N THR A 483 -10.94 3.73 -12.85
CA THR A 483 -11.49 2.36 -12.98
C THR A 483 -12.20 1.85 -11.72
N ILE A 484 -12.07 2.52 -10.58
CA ILE A 484 -12.48 1.93 -9.30
C ILE A 484 -13.92 2.16 -8.94
N ASP A 485 -14.56 3.22 -9.37
CA ASP A 485 -15.97 3.42 -9.04
C ASP A 485 -16.67 4.48 -9.90
N LEU A 486 -16.94 4.14 -11.15
CA LEU A 486 -17.76 4.99 -12.03
C LEU A 486 -19.17 5.18 -11.43
N ASP A 487 -19.70 4.17 -10.75
CA ASP A 487 -21.02 4.24 -10.12
C ASP A 487 -20.98 5.12 -8.85
N ARG A 488 -19.89 5.11 -8.10
CA ARG A 488 -19.68 6.03 -6.98
C ARG A 488 -19.36 7.46 -7.42
N LEU A 489 -18.60 7.63 -8.50
CA LEU A 489 -18.41 8.95 -9.11
C LEU A 489 -19.75 9.48 -9.65
N ARG A 490 -20.63 8.61 -10.20
CA ARG A 490 -21.99 8.97 -10.58
C ARG A 490 -22.86 9.39 -9.39
N GLU A 491 -22.77 8.66 -8.27
CA GLU A 491 -23.48 9.02 -7.01
C GLU A 491 -23.00 10.35 -6.42
N LEU A 492 -21.69 10.62 -6.45
CA LEU A 492 -21.10 11.81 -5.85
C LEU A 492 -21.21 13.07 -6.72
N LEU A 493 -21.04 12.93 -8.03
CA LEU A 493 -20.95 14.06 -8.97
C LEU A 493 -22.21 14.23 -9.85
N GLY A 494 -23.05 13.19 -9.93
CA GLY A 494 -24.15 13.14 -10.89
C GLY A 494 -23.68 12.98 -12.35
N GLU A 495 -24.53 12.37 -13.20
CA GLU A 495 -24.18 12.11 -14.61
C GLU A 495 -23.81 13.37 -15.41
N ALA A 496 -24.37 14.52 -15.05
CA ALA A 496 -24.13 15.77 -15.76
C ALA A 496 -22.73 16.36 -15.49
N GLU A 497 -22.16 16.17 -14.30
CA GLU A 497 -20.81 16.63 -13.98
C GLU A 497 -19.73 15.65 -14.45
N LEU A 498 -19.98 14.34 -14.46
CA LEU A 498 -19.09 13.35 -15.07
C LEU A 498 -18.88 13.60 -16.56
N ARG A 499 -19.93 13.99 -17.30
CA ARG A 499 -19.81 14.35 -18.72
C ARG A 499 -18.96 15.62 -18.94
N ARG A 500 -18.91 16.54 -17.97
CA ARG A 500 -18.06 17.73 -18.04
C ARG A 500 -16.57 17.44 -17.77
N LEU A 501 -16.26 16.30 -17.14
CA LEU A 501 -14.88 15.86 -16.92
C LEU A 501 -14.28 15.19 -18.15
N LEU A 502 -15.12 14.78 -19.13
CA LEU A 502 -14.69 14.19 -20.39
C LEU A 502 -14.52 15.31 -21.40
N ASP A 503 -13.29 15.61 -21.76
CA ASP A 503 -12.96 16.55 -22.83
C ASP A 503 -13.15 15.86 -24.18
N ALA A 504 -14.04 16.37 -25.00
CA ALA A 504 -14.36 15.81 -26.30
C ALA A 504 -13.15 15.78 -27.25
N ASP A 505 -12.28 16.79 -27.17
CA ASP A 505 -11.09 16.88 -28.02
C ASP A 505 -10.06 15.81 -27.62
N VAL A 506 -9.92 15.54 -26.32
CA VAL A 506 -9.06 14.47 -25.81
C VAL A 506 -9.58 13.09 -26.23
N ILE A 507 -10.91 12.86 -26.25
CA ILE A 507 -11.50 11.61 -26.73
C ILE A 507 -11.15 11.40 -28.21
N VAL A 508 -11.34 12.44 -29.04
CA VAL A 508 -11.02 12.38 -30.47
C VAL A 508 -9.52 12.16 -30.71
N GLU A 509 -8.67 12.81 -29.96
CA GLU A 509 -7.22 12.61 -30.06
C GLU A 509 -6.81 11.19 -29.64
N HIS A 510 -7.41 10.67 -28.58
CA HIS A 510 -7.19 9.30 -28.12
C HIS A 510 -7.64 8.27 -29.17
N GLU A 511 -8.83 8.45 -29.75
CA GLU A 511 -9.31 7.60 -30.83
C GLU A 511 -8.37 7.60 -32.04
N ARG A 512 -7.89 8.77 -32.43
CA ARG A 512 -6.91 8.88 -33.53
C ARG A 512 -5.64 8.07 -33.23
N GLY A 513 -5.19 8.05 -31.96
CA GLY A 513 -4.07 7.21 -31.52
C GLY A 513 -4.36 5.72 -31.65
N LEU A 514 -5.52 5.27 -31.11
CA LEU A 514 -5.96 3.88 -31.16
C LEU A 514 -6.15 3.39 -32.60
N GLN A 515 -6.72 4.23 -33.47
CA GLN A 515 -6.94 3.96 -34.91
C GLN A 515 -5.68 4.10 -35.76
N ARG A 516 -4.49 4.30 -35.16
CA ARG A 516 -3.22 4.51 -35.86
C ARG A 516 -3.21 5.69 -36.85
N LEU A 517 -4.06 6.70 -36.60
CA LEU A 517 -4.13 7.94 -37.39
C LEU A 517 -3.14 9.01 -36.91
N ALA A 518 -2.62 8.89 -35.68
CA ALA A 518 -1.66 9.85 -35.13
C ALA A 518 -0.23 9.70 -35.68
N HIS A 519 0.10 8.50 -36.21
CA HIS A 519 1.44 8.19 -36.73
C HIS A 519 1.31 7.60 -38.14
N PRO A 520 1.45 8.42 -39.18
CA PRO A 520 1.28 7.99 -40.57
C PRO A 520 2.22 6.87 -40.96
N VAL A 521 1.69 5.92 -41.72
CA VAL A 521 2.41 4.80 -42.33
C VAL A 521 3.24 5.32 -43.53
N LYS A 522 4.53 4.98 -43.59
CA LYS A 522 5.47 5.49 -44.61
C LYS A 522 5.98 4.42 -45.57
N HIS A 523 5.52 3.17 -45.43
CA HIS A 523 5.94 2.04 -46.27
C HIS A 523 4.93 0.89 -46.21
N ALA A 524 5.01 -0.05 -47.15
CA ALA A 524 4.07 -1.16 -47.26
C ALA A 524 3.96 -2.04 -46.01
N ASP A 525 5.08 -2.30 -45.31
CA ASP A 525 5.05 -3.09 -44.07
C ASP A 525 4.20 -2.43 -42.99
N GLY A 526 4.24 -1.10 -42.88
CA GLY A 526 3.40 -0.38 -41.95
C GLY A 526 1.89 -0.47 -42.26
N VAL A 527 1.49 -0.66 -43.54
CA VAL A 527 0.10 -0.97 -43.91
C VAL A 527 -0.31 -2.33 -43.33
N HIS A 528 0.56 -3.34 -43.46
CA HIS A 528 0.31 -4.65 -42.88
C HIS A 528 0.20 -4.61 -41.35
N ASP A 529 1.10 -3.86 -40.70
CA ASP A 529 1.06 -3.67 -39.24
C ASP A 529 -0.20 -2.95 -38.77
N ALA A 530 -0.68 -1.97 -39.54
CA ALA A 530 -1.93 -1.29 -39.25
C ALA A 530 -3.13 -2.26 -39.31
N LEU A 531 -3.17 -3.14 -40.31
CA LEU A 531 -4.22 -4.16 -40.44
C LEU A 531 -4.17 -5.20 -39.32
N LEU A 532 -2.98 -5.60 -38.87
CA LEU A 532 -2.84 -6.49 -37.72
C LEU A 532 -3.33 -5.83 -36.41
N ALA A 533 -3.09 -4.54 -36.27
CA ALA A 533 -3.45 -3.80 -35.07
C ALA A 533 -4.95 -3.45 -35.01
N VAL A 534 -5.47 -2.85 -36.09
CA VAL A 534 -6.82 -2.28 -36.14
C VAL A 534 -7.85 -3.32 -36.62
N GLY A 535 -7.47 -4.20 -37.52
CA GLY A 535 -8.35 -5.17 -38.14
C GLY A 535 -8.57 -4.86 -39.62
N ASP A 536 -9.80 -4.98 -40.10
CA ASP A 536 -10.16 -4.74 -41.50
C ASP A 536 -10.25 -3.22 -41.80
N LEU A 537 -9.67 -2.83 -42.93
CA LEU A 537 -9.68 -1.44 -43.39
C LEU A 537 -10.03 -1.38 -44.89
N SER A 538 -10.84 -0.40 -45.29
CA SER A 538 -11.07 -0.06 -46.68
C SER A 538 -9.85 0.68 -47.27
N LEU A 539 -9.80 0.81 -48.58
CA LEU A 539 -8.73 1.55 -49.25
C LEU A 539 -8.68 3.03 -48.83
N ASP A 540 -9.86 3.63 -48.59
CA ASP A 540 -9.92 5.03 -48.16
C ASP A 540 -9.45 5.22 -46.72
N GLU A 541 -9.74 4.28 -45.81
CA GLU A 541 -9.22 4.27 -44.46
C GLU A 541 -7.71 4.03 -44.44
N LEU A 542 -7.18 3.21 -45.34
CA LEU A 542 -5.72 3.05 -45.50
C LEU A 542 -5.08 4.33 -46.02
N ARG A 543 -5.70 5.06 -46.97
CA ARG A 543 -5.21 6.35 -47.45
C ARG A 543 -5.08 7.38 -46.33
N GLN A 544 -6.05 7.43 -45.41
CA GLN A 544 -6.01 8.32 -44.27
C GLN A 544 -4.85 8.05 -43.30
N ARG A 545 -4.33 6.83 -43.31
CA ARG A 545 -3.24 6.38 -42.44
C ARG A 545 -1.86 6.43 -43.12
N CYS A 546 -1.79 6.66 -44.41
CA CYS A 546 -0.53 6.64 -45.19
C CYS A 546 0.00 8.04 -45.46
N GLU A 547 1.30 8.16 -45.46
CA GLU A 547 2.04 9.36 -45.91
C GLU A 547 3.16 8.98 -46.89
N PRO A 548 3.04 9.29 -48.18
CA PRO A 548 1.94 10.07 -48.78
C PRO A 548 0.68 9.19 -49.05
N PRO A 549 -0.55 9.76 -49.00
CA PRO A 549 -1.81 9.01 -49.14
C PRO A 549 -1.97 8.31 -50.51
N GLU A 550 -1.39 8.86 -51.59
CA GLU A 550 -1.40 8.31 -52.94
C GLU A 550 -0.69 6.96 -53.06
N GLU A 551 0.29 6.69 -52.25
CA GLU A 551 1.04 5.42 -52.22
C GLU A 551 0.25 4.26 -51.61
N ALA A 552 -0.75 4.54 -50.83
CA ALA A 552 -1.58 3.50 -50.17
C ALA A 552 -2.10 2.46 -51.13
N ALA A 553 -2.58 2.87 -52.33
CA ALA A 553 -3.09 1.98 -53.35
C ALA A 553 -1.99 1.12 -53.98
N GLY A 554 -0.79 1.64 -54.09
CA GLY A 554 0.41 0.92 -54.57
C GLY A 554 0.81 -0.16 -53.58
N TRP A 555 1.03 0.24 -52.33
CA TRP A 555 1.43 -0.65 -51.24
C TRP A 555 0.41 -1.75 -50.98
N THR A 556 -0.90 -1.42 -51.03
CA THR A 556 -1.98 -2.39 -50.87
C THR A 556 -1.95 -3.44 -51.99
N ARG A 557 -1.76 -3.02 -53.27
CA ARG A 557 -1.65 -3.97 -54.40
C ARG A 557 -0.45 -4.90 -54.28
N ASP A 558 0.71 -4.37 -53.85
CA ASP A 558 1.91 -5.16 -53.66
C ASP A 558 1.79 -6.16 -52.53
N LEU A 559 1.16 -5.77 -51.42
CA LEU A 559 0.83 -6.66 -50.30
C LEU A 559 -0.17 -7.75 -50.68
N VAL A 560 -1.18 -7.43 -51.48
CA VAL A 560 -2.13 -8.45 -52.03
C VAL A 560 -1.39 -9.42 -52.96
N ARG A 561 -0.51 -8.91 -53.85
CA ARG A 561 0.29 -9.75 -54.76
C ARG A 561 1.25 -10.65 -54.00
N SER A 562 1.86 -10.18 -52.92
CA SER A 562 2.74 -10.97 -52.06
C SER A 562 1.97 -11.85 -51.06
N ARG A 563 0.63 -11.82 -51.05
CA ARG A 563 -0.25 -12.58 -50.17
C ARG A 563 -0.05 -12.29 -48.69
N ARG A 564 0.38 -11.09 -48.33
CA ARG A 564 0.48 -10.64 -46.94
C ARG A 564 -0.82 -10.04 -46.43
N ILE A 565 -1.65 -9.52 -47.33
CA ILE A 565 -3.01 -9.08 -47.05
C ILE A 565 -4.02 -9.71 -48.03
N VAL A 566 -5.26 -9.78 -47.62
CA VAL A 566 -6.35 -10.39 -48.43
C VAL A 566 -7.51 -9.41 -48.56
N PRO A 567 -8.03 -9.17 -49.76
CA PRO A 567 -9.31 -8.49 -49.94
C PRO A 567 -10.45 -9.42 -49.55
N LEU A 568 -11.33 -8.94 -48.67
CA LEU A 568 -12.55 -9.62 -48.26
C LEU A 568 -13.76 -8.74 -48.53
N ARG A 569 -14.94 -9.36 -48.71
CA ARG A 569 -16.21 -8.64 -48.74
C ARG A 569 -16.89 -8.75 -47.39
N ILE A 570 -16.91 -7.64 -46.64
CA ILE A 570 -17.52 -7.54 -45.33
C ILE A 570 -18.67 -6.53 -45.41
N ALA A 571 -19.88 -6.91 -45.00
CA ALA A 571 -21.08 -6.08 -45.11
C ALA A 571 -21.29 -5.44 -46.49
N GLY A 572 -20.95 -6.17 -47.59
CA GLY A 572 -21.09 -5.71 -48.95
C GLY A 572 -19.98 -4.81 -49.48
N SER A 573 -19.04 -4.35 -48.63
CA SER A 573 -17.93 -3.48 -48.96
C SER A 573 -16.62 -4.28 -49.11
N GLU A 574 -15.72 -3.81 -49.99
CA GLU A 574 -14.37 -4.38 -50.09
C GLU A 574 -13.51 -3.84 -48.97
N ARG A 575 -12.95 -4.74 -48.19
CA ARG A 575 -12.05 -4.42 -47.08
C ARG A 575 -10.78 -5.30 -47.15
N PHE A 576 -9.67 -4.80 -46.63
CA PHE A 576 -8.41 -5.53 -46.60
C PHE A 576 -8.13 -5.99 -45.18
N VAL A 577 -7.64 -7.22 -45.04
CA VAL A 577 -7.25 -7.81 -43.77
C VAL A 577 -5.84 -8.40 -43.85
N ALA A 578 -5.12 -8.47 -42.77
CA ALA A 578 -3.89 -9.25 -42.73
C ALA A 578 -4.19 -10.72 -42.99
N VAL A 579 -3.34 -11.43 -43.71
CA VAL A 579 -3.58 -12.83 -44.09
C VAL A 579 -3.67 -13.74 -42.85
N GLU A 580 -2.98 -13.40 -41.78
CA GLU A 580 -3.00 -14.07 -40.47
C GLU A 580 -4.40 -14.05 -39.82
N ASP A 581 -5.19 -13.03 -40.14
CA ASP A 581 -6.54 -12.88 -39.62
C ASP A 581 -7.64 -13.46 -40.53
N ALA A 582 -7.30 -13.92 -41.73
CA ALA A 582 -8.26 -14.36 -42.72
C ALA A 582 -9.25 -15.44 -42.21
N ALA A 583 -8.72 -16.45 -41.48
CA ALA A 583 -9.57 -17.49 -40.88
C ALA A 583 -10.53 -16.93 -39.84
N ARG A 584 -10.09 -15.92 -39.06
CA ARG A 584 -10.91 -15.26 -38.02
C ARG A 584 -12.13 -14.57 -38.63
N PHE A 585 -11.96 -13.83 -39.72
CA PHE A 585 -13.05 -13.17 -40.43
C PHE A 585 -13.99 -14.17 -41.11
N ARG A 586 -13.44 -15.28 -41.68
CA ARG A 586 -14.26 -16.38 -42.23
C ARG A 586 -15.18 -16.98 -41.17
N ASP A 587 -14.62 -17.36 -40.03
CA ASP A 587 -15.32 -18.12 -38.99
C ASP A 587 -16.26 -17.25 -38.14
N ALA A 588 -15.94 -15.96 -37.98
CA ALA A 588 -16.76 -15.01 -37.24
C ALA A 588 -17.92 -14.45 -38.09
N LEU A 589 -17.63 -14.08 -39.34
CA LEU A 589 -18.56 -13.32 -40.19
C LEU A 589 -19.03 -14.08 -41.43
N GLY A 590 -18.57 -15.31 -41.64
CA GLY A 590 -18.94 -16.12 -42.80
C GLY A 590 -18.38 -15.61 -44.13
N THR A 591 -17.31 -14.81 -44.13
CA THR A 591 -16.71 -14.21 -45.34
C THR A 591 -16.00 -15.26 -46.19
N ALA A 592 -16.19 -15.19 -47.53
CA ALA A 592 -15.49 -16.09 -48.45
C ALA A 592 -14.02 -15.71 -48.60
N LEU A 593 -13.11 -16.65 -48.39
CA LEU A 593 -11.66 -16.44 -48.55
C LEU A 593 -11.22 -16.70 -50.02
N PRO A 594 -10.21 -15.96 -50.50
CA PRO A 594 -9.62 -16.24 -51.82
C PRO A 594 -8.91 -17.60 -51.82
N ARG A 595 -8.88 -18.25 -52.99
CA ARG A 595 -8.25 -19.57 -53.17
C ARG A 595 -6.73 -19.49 -53.07
N GLY A 596 -6.11 -20.56 -52.52
CA GLY A 596 -4.67 -20.74 -52.52
C GLY A 596 -3.94 -20.11 -51.32
N LEU A 597 -4.63 -19.88 -50.21
CA LEU A 597 -3.99 -19.55 -48.93
C LEU A 597 -3.36 -20.81 -48.31
N PRO A 598 -2.24 -20.68 -47.59
CA PRO A 598 -1.60 -21.80 -46.90
C PRO A 598 -2.53 -22.44 -45.85
N PRO A 599 -2.53 -23.78 -45.73
CA PRO A 599 -3.41 -24.47 -44.76
C PRO A 599 -3.25 -24.02 -43.33
N ALA A 600 -2.03 -23.70 -42.90
CA ALA A 600 -1.73 -23.19 -41.55
C ALA A 600 -2.44 -21.87 -41.24
N LEU A 601 -2.75 -21.04 -42.22
CA LEU A 601 -3.48 -19.78 -42.05
C LEU A 601 -5.01 -19.96 -42.14
N LEU A 602 -5.47 -21.18 -42.36
CA LEU A 602 -6.89 -21.55 -42.46
C LEU A 602 -7.38 -22.34 -41.23
N GLU A 603 -6.48 -22.59 -40.26
CA GLU A 603 -6.87 -23.26 -39.02
C GLU A 603 -7.88 -22.39 -38.24
N PRO A 604 -8.97 -23.00 -37.72
CA PRO A 604 -9.98 -22.25 -36.96
C PRO A 604 -9.39 -21.64 -35.71
N PRO A 605 -9.44 -20.31 -35.54
CA PRO A 605 -9.00 -19.69 -34.29
C PRO A 605 -10.03 -19.95 -33.18
N PRO A 606 -9.61 -19.98 -31.90
CA PRO A 606 -10.54 -20.07 -30.79
C PRO A 606 -11.38 -18.79 -30.71
N ASP A 607 -12.70 -18.96 -30.54
CA ASP A 607 -13.70 -17.91 -30.32
C ASP A 607 -13.53 -16.66 -31.25
N PRO A 608 -13.70 -16.85 -32.59
CA PRO A 608 -13.31 -15.83 -33.56
C PRO A 608 -14.14 -14.55 -33.45
N LEU A 609 -15.42 -14.62 -33.12
CA LEU A 609 -16.29 -13.45 -32.96
C LEU A 609 -15.87 -12.62 -31.73
N ARG A 610 -15.65 -13.27 -30.61
CA ARG A 610 -15.15 -12.61 -29.40
C ARG A 610 -13.82 -11.91 -29.64
N SER A 611 -12.94 -12.54 -30.43
CA SER A 611 -11.63 -11.95 -30.77
C SER A 611 -11.81 -10.66 -31.59
N LEU A 612 -12.72 -10.61 -32.57
CA LEU A 612 -13.00 -9.40 -33.34
C LEU A 612 -13.60 -8.29 -32.48
N VAL A 613 -14.62 -8.62 -31.66
CA VAL A 613 -15.25 -7.66 -30.74
C VAL A 613 -14.22 -7.10 -29.73
N THR A 614 -13.34 -7.96 -29.20
CA THR A 614 -12.29 -7.52 -28.29
C THR A 614 -11.30 -6.57 -28.98
N ARG A 615 -10.94 -6.84 -30.24
CA ARG A 615 -10.07 -5.96 -31.05
C ARG A 615 -10.76 -4.62 -31.29
N TYR A 616 -12.04 -4.63 -31.66
CA TYR A 616 -12.83 -3.40 -31.84
C TYR A 616 -12.79 -2.55 -30.56
N GLY A 617 -13.09 -3.15 -29.40
CA GLY A 617 -13.04 -2.46 -28.10
C GLY A 617 -11.68 -1.92 -27.70
N ARG A 618 -10.58 -2.50 -28.21
CA ARG A 618 -9.20 -2.01 -27.95
C ARG A 618 -8.76 -0.90 -28.89
N THR A 619 -9.43 -0.75 -30.03
CA THR A 619 -9.01 0.17 -31.09
C THR A 619 -9.95 1.36 -31.31
N HIS A 620 -11.06 1.42 -30.55
CA HIS A 620 -12.03 2.51 -30.61
C HIS A 620 -12.14 3.20 -29.24
N ALA A 621 -12.44 4.48 -29.24
CA ALA A 621 -12.85 5.25 -28.06
C ALA A 621 -14.25 4.78 -27.60
N PRO A 622 -14.83 5.33 -26.53
CA PRO A 622 -16.13 4.89 -26.03
C PRO A 622 -17.17 4.74 -27.13
N PHE A 623 -17.75 3.55 -27.27
CA PHE A 623 -18.73 3.18 -28.30
C PHE A 623 -19.95 2.50 -27.65
N VAL A 624 -21.05 2.42 -28.36
CA VAL A 624 -22.23 1.66 -27.95
C VAL A 624 -22.30 0.32 -28.68
N ALA A 625 -23.04 -0.65 -28.10
CA ALA A 625 -23.14 -2.00 -28.69
C ALA A 625 -23.65 -2.00 -30.13
N ALA A 626 -24.44 -1.01 -30.53
CA ALA A 626 -24.93 -0.85 -31.91
C ALA A 626 -23.76 -0.59 -32.87
N ASP A 627 -22.75 0.16 -32.50
CA ASP A 627 -21.59 0.48 -33.35
C ASP A 627 -20.76 -0.76 -33.70
N VAL A 628 -20.88 -1.81 -32.91
CA VAL A 628 -20.19 -3.10 -33.13
C VAL A 628 -21.05 -4.07 -33.95
N ALA A 629 -22.36 -3.88 -33.91
CA ALA A 629 -23.31 -4.78 -34.59
C ALA A 629 -23.51 -4.45 -36.07
N ASP A 630 -23.30 -3.21 -36.46
CA ASP A 630 -23.32 -2.72 -37.82
C ASP A 630 -22.01 -2.98 -38.57
#